data_ed40fb82df707ac76e5157e425882853
#
_entry.id   ed40fb82df707ac76e5157e425882853
#
_cell.length_a   1.000
_cell.length_b   1.000
_cell.length_c   1.000
_cell.angle_alpha   90.00
_cell.angle_beta   90.00
_cell.angle_gamma   90.00
#
_symmetry.space_group_name_H-M   'P 1'
#
loop_
_entity.id
_entity.type
_entity.pdbx_description
1 polymer ?
#
loop_
_entity_poly.entity_id
_entity_poly.type
_entity_poly.pdbx_seq_one_letter_code
_entity_poly.pdbx_strand_id
1 'polypeptide(L)'
;MNSKELQRIDSKKMYEVYDKWPQTAKESYEMNLGKFNVKDVDHIVFAGMGGSGTIGDVMSSLLSKDDIHVSVVKGYLLPKTVDSNTLVVLTSISGNTDETLTILRNNLKSNAKFIAFSSGGKLQELSQKNNISHYIIPEYHSPRASFLTFLYSIINVLEDVLPLKRVDVMESLQKLAEVKNEINFSNLNQKNNALELAKWISGIPLMYYPLGLHAAAVRFKNSMQ
;
A
#
# COMPACT_ATOMS: atom_id res chain seq x y z
N MET A 1 14.21 1.82 -27.60
CA MET A 1 14.29 3.02 -26.75
C MET A 1 15.65 3.04 -26.09
N ASN A 2 16.31 4.19 -26.05
CA ASN A 2 17.58 4.35 -25.35
C ASN A 2 17.43 5.28 -24.13
N SER A 3 18.48 5.37 -23.31
CA SER A 3 18.43 6.16 -22.06
C SER A 3 18.09 7.64 -22.28
N LYS A 4 18.55 8.25 -23.38
CA LYS A 4 18.26 9.65 -23.69
C LYS A 4 16.78 9.86 -24.05
N GLU A 5 16.21 8.92 -24.79
CA GLU A 5 14.78 8.96 -25.14
C GLU A 5 13.91 8.80 -23.91
N LEU A 6 14.24 7.86 -23.00
CA LEU A 6 13.50 7.66 -21.77
C LEU A 6 13.57 8.91 -20.87
N GLN A 7 14.75 9.51 -20.70
CA GLN A 7 14.91 10.74 -19.91
C GLN A 7 14.13 11.93 -20.50
N ARG A 8 14.00 11.99 -21.82
CA ARG A 8 13.18 13.02 -22.48
C ARG A 8 11.68 12.83 -22.23
N ILE A 9 11.21 11.57 -22.22
CA ILE A 9 9.80 11.23 -21.97
C ILE A 9 9.47 11.40 -20.48
N ASP A 10 10.30 10.85 -19.61
CA ASP A 10 10.13 10.91 -18.17
C ASP A 10 11.03 12.00 -17.56
N SER A 11 10.64 13.26 -17.80
CA SER A 11 11.37 14.43 -17.28
C SER A 11 11.40 14.52 -15.74
N LYS A 12 10.46 13.83 -15.05
CA LYS A 12 10.38 13.75 -13.59
C LYS A 12 11.15 12.55 -13.02
N LYS A 13 11.79 11.77 -13.88
CA LYS A 13 12.63 10.62 -13.51
C LYS A 13 11.93 9.60 -12.62
N MET A 14 10.65 9.31 -12.91
CA MET A 14 9.90 8.30 -12.18
C MET A 14 10.54 6.91 -12.26
N TYR A 15 11.25 6.59 -13.35
CA TYR A 15 12.01 5.36 -13.47
C TYR A 15 13.06 5.21 -12.34
N GLU A 16 13.74 6.28 -11.92
CA GLU A 16 14.69 6.23 -10.79
C GLU A 16 13.96 5.90 -9.46
N VAL A 17 12.74 6.38 -9.31
CA VAL A 17 11.89 6.10 -8.14
C VAL A 17 11.53 4.62 -8.09
N TYR A 18 11.08 4.06 -9.21
CA TYR A 18 10.74 2.63 -9.29
C TYR A 18 11.96 1.72 -9.16
N ASP A 19 13.12 2.12 -9.70
CA ASP A 19 14.37 1.38 -9.52
C ASP A 19 14.82 1.29 -8.06
N LYS A 20 14.43 2.25 -7.21
CA LYS A 20 14.70 2.25 -5.77
C LYS A 20 13.65 1.50 -4.94
N TRP A 21 12.54 1.09 -5.51
CA TRP A 21 11.45 0.44 -4.78
C TRP A 21 11.86 -0.78 -3.95
N PRO A 22 12.73 -1.71 -4.42
CA PRO A 22 13.17 -2.82 -3.58
C PRO A 22 13.90 -2.37 -2.32
N GLN A 23 14.77 -1.38 -2.46
CA GLN A 23 15.49 -0.79 -1.34
C GLN A 23 14.54 -0.09 -0.37
N THR A 24 13.65 0.75 -0.88
CA THR A 24 12.62 1.46 -0.09
C THR A 24 11.71 0.49 0.66
N ALA A 25 11.27 -0.59 0.01
CA ALA A 25 10.44 -1.62 0.63
C ALA A 25 11.17 -2.30 1.81
N LYS A 26 12.44 -2.68 1.60
CA LYS A 26 13.27 -3.31 2.63
C LYS A 26 13.47 -2.36 3.82
N GLU A 27 13.90 -1.13 3.57
CA GLU A 27 14.12 -0.11 4.61
C GLU A 27 12.83 0.15 5.41
N SER A 28 11.69 0.18 4.74
CA SER A 28 10.38 0.39 5.39
C SER A 28 9.97 -0.80 6.27
N TYR A 29 10.27 -2.02 5.84
CA TYR A 29 10.02 -3.22 6.65
C TYR A 29 10.97 -3.32 7.85
N GLU A 30 12.20 -2.83 7.72
CA GLU A 30 13.23 -2.85 8.77
C GLU A 30 13.18 -1.58 9.66
N MET A 31 12.29 -0.62 9.38
CA MET A 31 12.16 0.62 10.14
C MET A 31 11.74 0.34 11.59
N ASN A 32 12.42 0.98 12.53
CA ASN A 32 12.10 0.85 13.96
C ASN A 32 10.88 1.72 14.33
N LEU A 33 9.69 1.25 14.00
CA LEU A 33 8.41 1.93 14.28
C LEU A 33 7.76 1.46 15.58
N GLY A 34 8.23 0.33 16.15
CA GLY A 34 7.51 -0.39 17.19
C GLY A 34 6.37 -1.24 16.62
N LYS A 35 5.91 -2.22 17.41
CA LYS A 35 4.80 -3.11 17.02
C LYS A 35 3.49 -2.62 17.63
N PHE A 36 2.41 -2.78 16.91
CA PHE A 36 1.06 -2.56 17.42
C PHE A 36 0.50 -3.87 17.97
N ASN A 37 0.36 -3.93 19.29
CA ASN A 37 -0.14 -5.12 19.97
C ASN A 37 -1.62 -4.96 20.25
N VAL A 38 -2.42 -5.83 19.67
CA VAL A 38 -3.86 -5.91 19.88
C VAL A 38 -4.29 -7.37 19.85
N LYS A 39 -5.24 -7.74 20.72
CA LYS A 39 -5.80 -9.10 20.82
C LYS A 39 -7.23 -9.12 20.30
N ASP A 40 -7.72 -10.32 20.08
CA ASP A 40 -9.11 -10.57 19.74
C ASP A 40 -9.53 -9.76 18.49
N VAL A 41 -8.79 -9.96 17.38
CA VAL A 41 -9.09 -9.38 16.08
C VAL A 41 -9.43 -10.53 15.12
N ASP A 42 -10.66 -10.56 14.66
CA ASP A 42 -11.17 -11.48 13.65
C ASP A 42 -11.62 -10.77 12.36
N HIS A 43 -11.70 -9.44 12.42
CA HIS A 43 -12.02 -8.59 11.28
C HIS A 43 -11.04 -7.41 11.17
N ILE A 44 -10.41 -7.23 10.00
CA ILE A 44 -9.59 -6.05 9.70
C ILE A 44 -10.24 -5.23 8.58
N VAL A 45 -10.43 -3.95 8.83
CA VAL A 45 -10.90 -3.00 7.82
C VAL A 45 -9.75 -2.11 7.39
N PHE A 46 -9.28 -2.24 6.16
CA PHE A 46 -8.33 -1.30 5.58
C PHE A 46 -9.09 -0.15 4.90
N ALA A 47 -8.94 1.05 5.44
CA ALA A 47 -9.62 2.25 4.95
C ALA A 47 -8.62 3.24 4.37
N GLY A 48 -8.79 3.60 3.09
CA GLY A 48 -7.94 4.54 2.38
C GLY A 48 -8.37 4.75 0.94
N MET A 49 -7.90 5.82 0.32
CA MET A 49 -8.23 6.19 -1.06
C MET A 49 -7.04 6.02 -2.01
N GLY A 50 -7.30 5.83 -3.29
CA GLY A 50 -6.27 5.75 -4.32
C GLY A 50 -5.19 4.71 -4.01
N GLY A 51 -3.92 5.12 -3.93
CA GLY A 51 -2.79 4.26 -3.56
C GLY A 51 -2.93 3.64 -2.17
N SER A 52 -3.43 4.41 -1.19
CA SER A 52 -3.71 3.92 0.16
C SER A 52 -4.80 2.85 0.17
N GLY A 53 -5.85 3.01 -0.65
CA GLY A 53 -6.88 1.99 -0.82
C GLY A 53 -6.35 0.70 -1.49
N THR A 54 -5.37 0.83 -2.40
CA THR A 54 -4.73 -0.34 -3.03
C THR A 54 -3.93 -1.18 -2.03
N ILE A 55 -3.41 -0.58 -0.95
CA ILE A 55 -2.79 -1.34 0.16
C ILE A 55 -3.81 -2.31 0.76
N GLY A 56 -5.04 -1.84 1.00
CA GLY A 56 -6.14 -2.70 1.45
C GLY A 56 -6.46 -3.84 0.48
N ASP A 57 -6.46 -3.56 -0.83
CA ASP A 57 -6.66 -4.60 -1.86
C ASP A 57 -5.57 -5.69 -1.79
N VAL A 58 -4.30 -5.29 -1.60
CA VAL A 58 -3.18 -6.24 -1.44
C VAL A 58 -3.38 -7.07 -0.19
N MET A 59 -3.69 -6.45 0.95
CA MET A 59 -3.92 -7.17 2.21
C MET A 59 -5.10 -8.12 2.10
N SER A 60 -6.22 -7.70 1.49
CA SER A 60 -7.36 -8.57 1.24
C SER A 60 -7.02 -9.79 0.37
N SER A 61 -6.14 -9.60 -0.61
CA SER A 61 -5.68 -10.70 -1.47
C SER A 61 -4.75 -11.66 -0.72
N LEU A 62 -3.81 -11.12 0.06
CA LEU A 62 -2.84 -11.91 0.84
C LEU A 62 -3.54 -12.75 1.91
N LEU A 63 -4.50 -12.17 2.61
CA LEU A 63 -5.19 -12.78 3.75
C LEU A 63 -6.46 -13.56 3.34
N SER A 64 -6.71 -13.72 2.05
CA SER A 64 -7.95 -14.33 1.54
C SER A 64 -8.18 -15.82 1.90
N LYS A 65 -7.14 -16.47 2.42
CA LYS A 65 -7.19 -17.90 2.83
C LYS A 65 -7.00 -18.08 4.35
N ASP A 66 -6.87 -17.01 5.08
CA ASP A 66 -6.69 -17.04 6.53
C ASP A 66 -8.04 -16.88 7.26
N ASP A 67 -8.09 -17.31 8.51
CA ASP A 67 -9.29 -17.23 9.36
C ASP A 67 -9.50 -15.82 9.91
N ILE A 68 -9.31 -14.81 9.08
CA ILE A 68 -9.52 -13.40 9.40
C ILE A 68 -10.33 -12.73 8.30
N HIS A 69 -11.41 -12.06 8.67
CA HIS A 69 -12.20 -11.32 7.70
C HIS A 69 -11.50 -10.01 7.32
N VAL A 70 -11.39 -9.73 6.02
CA VAL A 70 -10.77 -8.47 5.53
C VAL A 70 -11.77 -7.69 4.69
N SER A 71 -12.03 -6.45 5.10
CA SER A 71 -12.82 -5.49 4.33
C SER A 71 -11.94 -4.34 3.83
N VAL A 72 -12.20 -3.85 2.62
CA VAL A 72 -11.52 -2.67 2.06
C VAL A 72 -12.53 -1.54 1.87
N VAL A 73 -12.25 -0.39 2.46
CA VAL A 73 -13.12 0.78 2.38
C VAL A 73 -12.42 1.89 1.59
N LYS A 74 -12.99 2.23 0.45
CA LYS A 74 -12.59 3.36 -0.40
C LYS A 74 -13.74 4.36 -0.47
N GLY A 75 -14.01 5.02 0.66
CA GLY A 75 -15.14 5.93 0.81
C GLY A 75 -15.27 6.46 2.24
N TYR A 76 -16.47 6.86 2.61
CA TYR A 76 -16.74 7.61 3.85
C TYR A 76 -17.31 6.78 5.00
N LEU A 77 -17.73 5.53 4.75
CA LEU A 77 -18.49 4.73 5.71
C LEU A 77 -17.84 3.38 5.96
N LEU A 78 -17.78 2.98 7.23
CA LEU A 78 -17.41 1.63 7.63
C LEU A 78 -18.54 0.63 7.37
N PRO A 79 -18.24 -0.66 7.14
CA PRO A 79 -19.24 -1.72 7.11
C PRO A 79 -20.01 -1.80 8.45
N LYS A 80 -21.28 -2.20 8.40
CA LYS A 80 -22.08 -2.43 9.60
C LYS A 80 -21.62 -3.62 10.45
N THR A 81 -20.73 -4.44 9.92
CA THR A 81 -20.10 -5.59 10.59
C THR A 81 -18.96 -5.19 11.53
N VAL A 82 -18.63 -3.90 11.61
CA VAL A 82 -17.57 -3.39 12.51
C VAL A 82 -18.05 -3.44 13.96
N ASP A 83 -17.25 -4.09 14.81
CA ASP A 83 -17.53 -4.31 16.23
C ASP A 83 -16.26 -4.21 17.11
N SER A 84 -16.29 -4.73 18.34
CA SER A 84 -15.16 -4.72 19.28
C SER A 84 -13.98 -5.60 18.86
N ASN A 85 -14.19 -6.58 17.99
CA ASN A 85 -13.16 -7.48 17.46
C ASN A 85 -12.59 -6.97 16.12
N THR A 86 -13.06 -5.83 15.67
CA THR A 86 -12.59 -5.21 14.41
C THR A 86 -11.42 -4.26 14.65
N LEU A 87 -10.36 -4.43 13.87
CA LEU A 87 -9.27 -3.46 13.74
C LEU A 87 -9.46 -2.63 12.46
N VAL A 88 -9.61 -1.32 12.61
CA VAL A 88 -9.69 -0.37 11.50
C VAL A 88 -8.32 0.26 11.27
N VAL A 89 -7.72 -0.05 10.14
CA VAL A 89 -6.43 0.46 9.68
C VAL A 89 -6.67 1.64 8.74
N LEU A 90 -6.46 2.84 9.25
CA LEU A 90 -6.64 4.08 8.50
C LEU A 90 -5.35 4.44 7.78
N THR A 91 -5.37 4.55 6.46
CA THR A 91 -4.20 4.92 5.68
C THR A 91 -4.47 6.14 4.80
N SER A 92 -3.70 7.19 5.03
CA SER A 92 -3.71 8.39 4.19
C SER A 92 -2.30 8.94 4.07
N ILE A 93 -1.66 8.80 2.91
CA ILE A 93 -0.27 9.22 2.73
C ILE A 93 -0.09 10.67 3.15
N SER A 94 -0.88 11.61 2.62
CA SER A 94 -0.84 13.03 3.03
C SER A 94 -1.42 13.32 4.42
N GLY A 95 -2.19 12.38 4.99
CA GLY A 95 -2.95 12.60 6.22
C GLY A 95 -4.13 13.57 6.10
N ASN A 96 -4.50 13.98 4.88
CA ASN A 96 -5.54 14.99 4.65
C ASN A 96 -6.70 14.51 3.78
N THR A 97 -6.83 13.18 3.58
CA THR A 97 -7.89 12.58 2.78
C THR A 97 -9.22 12.66 3.53
N ASP A 98 -10.19 13.38 2.98
CA ASP A 98 -11.46 13.66 3.67
C ASP A 98 -12.26 12.39 3.99
N GLU A 99 -12.24 11.38 3.12
CA GLU A 99 -12.89 10.09 3.35
C GLU A 99 -12.31 9.41 4.60
N THR A 100 -10.99 9.30 4.69
CA THR A 100 -10.30 8.67 5.82
C THR A 100 -10.54 9.45 7.13
N LEU A 101 -10.49 10.78 7.07
CA LEU A 101 -10.79 11.65 8.21
C LEU A 101 -12.24 11.53 8.66
N THR A 102 -13.17 11.42 7.72
CA THR A 102 -14.62 11.27 8.01
C THR A 102 -14.91 9.92 8.66
N ILE A 103 -14.29 8.84 8.18
CA ILE A 103 -14.38 7.52 8.83
C ILE A 103 -13.97 7.64 10.29
N LEU A 104 -12.81 8.23 10.58
CA LEU A 104 -12.34 8.35 11.96
C LEU A 104 -13.29 9.19 12.81
N ARG A 105 -13.66 10.40 12.35
CA ARG A 105 -14.54 11.32 13.10
C ARG A 105 -15.88 10.68 13.44
N ASN A 106 -16.48 9.98 12.50
CA ASN A 106 -17.82 9.41 12.69
C ASN A 106 -17.83 8.17 13.57
N ASN A 107 -16.67 7.54 13.81
CA ASN A 107 -16.57 6.28 14.53
C ASN A 107 -15.76 6.38 15.85
N LEU A 108 -15.46 7.58 16.33
CA LEU A 108 -14.73 7.80 17.59
C LEU A 108 -15.42 7.19 18.84
N LYS A 109 -16.72 6.95 18.76
CA LYS A 109 -17.52 6.35 19.84
C LYS A 109 -17.79 4.85 19.62
N SER A 110 -17.30 4.27 18.54
CA SER A 110 -17.46 2.83 18.30
C SER A 110 -16.54 2.03 19.21
N ASN A 111 -16.85 0.75 19.40
CA ASN A 111 -16.01 -0.18 20.16
C ASN A 111 -14.86 -0.77 19.33
N ALA A 112 -14.74 -0.42 18.05
CA ALA A 112 -13.67 -0.89 17.19
C ALA A 112 -12.30 -0.34 17.62
N LYS A 113 -11.27 -1.09 17.31
CA LYS A 113 -9.87 -0.70 17.54
C LYS A 113 -9.38 0.08 16.31
N PHE A 114 -8.70 1.20 16.53
CA PHE A 114 -8.20 2.05 15.44
C PHE A 114 -6.70 2.18 15.48
N ILE A 115 -6.10 2.17 14.29
CA ILE A 115 -4.70 2.50 14.07
C ILE A 115 -4.60 3.36 12.79
N ALA A 116 -3.70 4.32 12.78
CA ALA A 116 -3.56 5.25 11.66
C ALA A 116 -2.12 5.31 11.15
N PHE A 117 -1.98 5.45 9.84
CA PHE A 117 -0.70 5.61 9.12
C PHE A 117 -0.79 6.81 8.17
N SER A 118 0.11 7.77 8.34
CA SER A 118 0.23 8.90 7.41
C SER A 118 1.61 9.55 7.50
N SER A 119 1.94 10.45 6.56
CA SER A 119 3.15 11.27 6.69
C SER A 119 2.97 12.47 7.66
N GLY A 120 1.80 12.61 8.25
CA GLY A 120 1.41 13.71 9.13
C GLY A 120 -0.02 14.18 8.88
N GLY A 121 -0.21 15.50 8.86
CA GLY A 121 -1.49 16.14 8.52
C GLY A 121 -2.58 15.96 9.55
N LYS A 122 -3.83 16.24 9.13
CA LYS A 122 -5.01 16.21 10.01
C LYS A 122 -5.27 14.82 10.62
N LEU A 123 -4.86 13.74 9.96
CA LEU A 123 -5.03 12.39 10.49
C LEU A 123 -4.16 12.18 11.72
N GLN A 124 -2.92 12.67 11.73
CA GLN A 124 -2.04 12.66 12.89
C GLN A 124 -2.65 13.46 14.04
N GLU A 125 -3.06 14.71 13.78
CA GLU A 125 -3.64 15.60 14.80
C GLU A 125 -4.91 14.96 15.44
N LEU A 126 -5.79 14.43 14.59
CA LEU A 126 -7.03 13.79 15.04
C LEU A 126 -6.77 12.51 15.83
N SER A 127 -5.78 11.71 15.43
CA SER A 127 -5.37 10.50 16.15
C SER A 127 -4.80 10.84 17.52
N GLN A 128 -3.89 11.80 17.61
CA GLN A 128 -3.31 12.25 18.88
C GLN A 128 -4.37 12.79 19.83
N LYS A 129 -5.30 13.61 19.34
CA LYS A 129 -6.41 14.18 20.15
C LYS A 129 -7.31 13.10 20.76
N ASN A 130 -7.43 11.95 20.11
CA ASN A 130 -8.34 10.87 20.50
C ASN A 130 -7.61 9.63 21.04
N ASN A 131 -6.33 9.73 21.36
CA ASN A 131 -5.50 8.63 21.88
C ASN A 131 -5.47 7.40 20.96
N ILE A 132 -5.48 7.61 19.63
CA ILE A 132 -5.39 6.57 18.64
C ILE A 132 -3.93 6.43 18.23
N SER A 133 -3.43 5.19 18.18
CA SER A 133 -2.07 4.89 17.73
C SER A 133 -1.88 5.38 16.28
N HIS A 134 -0.92 6.27 16.10
CA HIS A 134 -0.58 6.83 14.80
C HIS A 134 0.91 6.61 14.51
N TYR A 135 1.20 6.07 13.35
CA TYR A 135 2.55 5.83 12.86
C TYR A 135 2.87 6.79 11.73
N ILE A 136 3.93 7.56 11.93
CA ILE A 136 4.42 8.51 10.91
C ILE A 136 5.27 7.75 9.92
N ILE A 137 4.80 7.66 8.68
CA ILE A 137 5.51 7.05 7.57
C ILE A 137 5.91 8.15 6.58
N PRO A 138 7.20 8.35 6.32
CA PRO A 138 7.63 9.42 5.42
C PRO A 138 7.07 9.21 4.01
N GLU A 139 6.60 10.29 3.40
CA GLU A 139 6.24 10.29 1.99
C GLU A 139 7.52 10.21 1.14
N TYR A 140 7.52 9.32 0.15
CA TYR A 140 8.63 9.14 -0.76
C TYR A 140 8.29 9.67 -2.15
N HIS A 141 8.90 10.75 -2.56
CA HIS A 141 8.75 11.44 -3.85
C HIS A 141 7.31 11.94 -4.12
N SER A 142 6.30 11.11 -3.98
CA SER A 142 4.89 11.44 -4.21
C SER A 142 3.98 10.40 -3.56
N PRO A 143 2.69 10.68 -3.33
CA PRO A 143 1.76 9.71 -2.76
C PRO A 143 1.71 8.39 -3.55
N ARG A 144 1.80 8.45 -4.88
CA ARG A 144 1.80 7.25 -5.73
C ARG A 144 3.07 6.43 -5.54
N ALA A 145 4.22 7.07 -5.41
CA ALA A 145 5.52 6.42 -5.20
C ALA A 145 5.68 5.82 -3.80
N SER A 146 4.96 6.36 -2.80
CA SER A 146 5.01 5.94 -1.40
C SER A 146 4.27 4.62 -1.12
N PHE A 147 3.69 3.98 -2.13
CA PHE A 147 2.91 2.76 -1.97
C PHE A 147 3.68 1.66 -1.21
N LEU A 148 4.91 1.34 -1.61
CA LEU A 148 5.71 0.30 -0.96
C LEU A 148 6.18 0.72 0.43
N THR A 149 6.50 2.00 0.62
CA THR A 149 6.86 2.53 1.94
C THR A 149 5.75 2.25 2.95
N PHE A 150 4.51 2.61 2.62
CA PHE A 150 3.36 2.37 3.48
C PHE A 150 3.01 0.89 3.61
N LEU A 151 3.01 0.12 2.52
CA LEU A 151 2.69 -1.30 2.56
C LEU A 151 3.61 -2.06 3.52
N TYR A 152 4.92 -1.93 3.36
CA TYR A 152 5.88 -2.66 4.18
C TYR A 152 6.00 -2.12 5.60
N SER A 153 5.78 -0.82 5.82
CA SER A 153 5.66 -0.27 7.19
C SER A 153 4.42 -0.80 7.92
N ILE A 154 3.28 -0.91 7.25
CA ILE A 154 2.06 -1.49 7.83
C ILE A 154 2.28 -2.97 8.17
N ILE A 155 2.89 -3.75 7.28
CA ILE A 155 3.24 -5.15 7.55
C ILE A 155 4.18 -5.24 8.75
N ASN A 156 5.20 -4.37 8.84
CA ASN A 156 6.10 -4.32 9.98
C ASN A 156 5.36 -4.04 11.29
N VAL A 157 4.58 -2.95 11.35
CA VAL A 157 3.87 -2.52 12.58
C VAL A 157 2.84 -3.55 13.03
N LEU A 158 2.15 -4.20 12.10
CA LEU A 158 1.10 -5.18 12.36
C LEU A 158 1.60 -6.63 12.32
N GLU A 159 2.91 -6.90 12.41
CA GLU A 159 3.50 -8.24 12.28
C GLU A 159 2.87 -9.25 13.25
N ASP A 160 2.52 -8.83 14.48
CA ASP A 160 1.90 -9.69 15.49
C ASP A 160 0.37 -9.84 15.33
N VAL A 161 -0.23 -9.08 14.42
CA VAL A 161 -1.68 -9.08 14.16
C VAL A 161 -2.01 -9.78 12.84
N LEU A 162 -1.18 -9.60 11.83
CA LEU A 162 -1.38 -10.18 10.51
C LEU A 162 -0.85 -11.62 10.48
N PRO A 163 -1.62 -12.60 9.99
CA PRO A 163 -1.15 -13.99 9.85
C PRO A 163 -0.16 -14.15 8.67
N LEU A 164 0.79 -13.24 8.54
CA LEU A 164 1.83 -13.25 7.52
C LEU A 164 3.13 -13.78 8.09
N LYS A 165 3.72 -14.79 7.46
CA LYS A 165 5.00 -15.32 7.89
C LYS A 165 6.13 -14.40 7.43
N ARG A 166 7.07 -14.13 8.32
CA ARG A 166 8.25 -13.31 8.00
C ARG A 166 9.04 -13.83 6.79
N VAL A 167 9.10 -15.16 6.61
CA VAL A 167 9.77 -15.77 5.46
C VAL A 167 9.12 -15.35 4.15
N ASP A 168 7.78 -15.29 4.09
CA ASP A 168 7.05 -14.91 2.88
C ASP A 168 7.26 -13.40 2.56
N VAL A 169 7.35 -12.57 3.60
CA VAL A 169 7.69 -11.14 3.43
C VAL A 169 9.10 -10.97 2.88
N MET A 170 10.07 -11.72 3.43
CA MET A 170 11.45 -11.68 2.93
C MET A 170 11.56 -12.18 1.49
N GLU A 171 10.83 -13.23 1.13
CA GLU A 171 10.76 -13.73 -0.24
C GLU A 171 10.15 -12.67 -1.18
N SER A 172 9.11 -11.96 -0.76
CA SER A 172 8.50 -10.88 -1.56
C SER A 172 9.49 -9.75 -1.84
N LEU A 173 10.32 -9.37 -0.86
CA LEU A 173 11.38 -8.37 -1.02
C LEU A 173 12.46 -8.83 -2.00
N GLN A 174 12.85 -10.10 -1.92
CA GLN A 174 13.80 -10.68 -2.86
C GLN A 174 13.25 -10.69 -4.28
N LYS A 175 12.00 -11.17 -4.47
CA LYS A 175 11.34 -11.19 -5.78
C LYS A 175 11.18 -9.79 -6.38
N LEU A 176 10.87 -8.79 -5.57
CA LEU A 176 10.81 -7.41 -6.02
C LEU A 176 12.17 -6.93 -6.57
N ALA A 177 13.28 -7.30 -5.90
CA ALA A 177 14.62 -6.97 -6.36
C ALA A 177 15.02 -7.71 -7.65
N GLU A 178 14.66 -9.00 -7.76
CA GLU A 178 14.88 -9.80 -8.98
C GLU A 178 14.16 -9.18 -10.17
N VAL A 179 12.86 -8.94 -10.05
CA VAL A 179 12.05 -8.32 -11.13
C VAL A 179 12.58 -6.94 -11.51
N LYS A 180 12.94 -6.12 -10.51
CA LYS A 180 13.56 -4.81 -10.78
C LYS A 180 14.83 -4.94 -11.63
N ASN A 181 15.69 -5.93 -11.38
CA ASN A 181 16.91 -6.13 -12.17
C ASN A 181 16.62 -6.50 -13.63
N GLU A 182 15.49 -7.16 -13.88
CA GLU A 182 15.06 -7.50 -15.25
C GLU A 182 14.53 -6.30 -16.03
N ILE A 183 13.82 -5.38 -15.36
CA ILE A 183 13.05 -4.31 -16.01
C ILE A 183 13.54 -2.88 -15.70
N ASN A 184 14.68 -2.73 -15.04
CA ASN A 184 15.21 -1.43 -14.65
C ASN A 184 15.73 -0.59 -15.82
N PHE A 185 16.04 0.67 -15.52
CA PHE A 185 16.58 1.64 -16.47
C PHE A 185 17.90 1.21 -17.14
N SER A 186 18.72 0.40 -16.49
CA SER A 186 19.98 -0.10 -17.05
C SER A 186 19.77 -1.21 -18.09
N ASN A 187 18.58 -1.80 -18.13
CA ASN A 187 18.23 -2.92 -19.01
C ASN A 187 17.19 -2.49 -20.06
N LEU A 188 17.53 -1.57 -20.96
CA LEU A 188 16.66 -1.11 -22.07
C LEU A 188 16.83 -1.96 -23.34
N ASN A 189 17.08 -3.25 -23.22
CA ASN A 189 17.25 -4.18 -24.34
C ASN A 189 15.99 -5.05 -24.58
N GLN A 190 16.07 -5.96 -25.54
CA GLN A 190 14.95 -6.83 -25.96
C GLN A 190 14.45 -7.83 -24.88
N LYS A 191 15.17 -7.98 -23.77
CA LYS A 191 14.75 -8.85 -22.65
C LYS A 191 13.97 -8.10 -21.56
N ASN A 192 13.71 -6.81 -21.76
CA ASN A 192 12.93 -6.02 -20.79
C ASN A 192 11.43 -6.13 -21.11
N ASN A 193 10.75 -7.02 -20.38
CA ASN A 193 9.33 -7.28 -20.55
C ASN A 193 8.43 -6.04 -20.33
N ALA A 194 8.81 -5.12 -19.46
CA ALA A 194 8.07 -3.88 -19.25
C ALA A 194 8.17 -2.96 -20.48
N LEU A 195 9.34 -2.89 -21.10
CA LEU A 195 9.55 -2.12 -22.32
C LEU A 195 8.80 -2.72 -23.51
N GLU A 196 8.80 -4.04 -23.64
CA GLU A 196 8.05 -4.73 -24.69
C GLU A 196 6.53 -4.54 -24.51
N LEU A 197 6.04 -4.65 -23.28
CA LEU A 197 4.64 -4.36 -22.96
C LEU A 197 4.28 -2.90 -23.29
N ALA A 198 5.13 -1.95 -22.92
CA ALA A 198 4.90 -0.53 -23.20
C ALA A 198 4.84 -0.23 -24.70
N LYS A 199 5.64 -0.91 -25.54
CA LYS A 199 5.58 -0.80 -27.00
C LYS A 199 4.33 -1.44 -27.60
N TRP A 200 3.86 -2.52 -26.99
CA TRP A 200 2.68 -3.27 -27.45
C TRP A 200 1.38 -2.55 -27.13
N ILE A 201 1.29 -1.86 -26.00
CA ILE A 201 0.08 -1.14 -25.58
C ILE A 201 -0.21 -0.02 -26.59
N SER A 202 -1.39 -0.09 -27.23
CA SER A 202 -1.95 0.96 -28.06
C SER A 202 -3.44 1.12 -27.75
N GLY A 203 -3.95 2.35 -27.74
CA GLY A 203 -5.34 2.65 -27.39
C GLY A 203 -5.65 2.41 -25.91
N ILE A 204 -6.83 1.89 -25.61
CA ILE A 204 -7.32 1.65 -24.25
C ILE A 204 -7.09 0.18 -23.89
N PRO A 205 -6.13 -0.14 -22.99
CA PRO A 205 -5.88 -1.51 -22.59
C PRO A 205 -7.01 -2.03 -21.68
N LEU A 206 -7.48 -3.25 -21.96
CA LEU A 206 -8.36 -4.01 -21.09
C LEU A 206 -7.55 -5.06 -20.35
N MET A 207 -7.75 -5.13 -19.03
CA MET A 207 -7.03 -6.06 -18.18
C MET A 207 -7.99 -7.07 -17.54
N TYR A 208 -7.79 -8.34 -17.85
CA TYR A 208 -8.44 -9.45 -17.18
C TYR A 208 -7.50 -10.05 -16.13
N TYR A 209 -8.02 -10.41 -14.98
CA TYR A 209 -7.23 -10.99 -13.89
C TYR A 209 -8.02 -12.10 -13.18
N PRO A 210 -7.35 -13.18 -12.73
CA PRO A 210 -7.97 -14.19 -11.89
C PRO A 210 -8.15 -13.69 -10.46
N LEU A 211 -8.98 -14.42 -9.69
CA LEU A 211 -9.14 -14.18 -8.26
C LEU A 211 -7.77 -14.16 -7.56
N GLY A 212 -7.57 -13.20 -6.67
CA GLY A 212 -6.31 -12.95 -5.95
C GLY A 212 -5.36 -11.96 -6.64
N LEU A 213 -5.53 -11.65 -7.93
CA LEU A 213 -4.70 -10.65 -8.62
C LEU A 213 -5.40 -9.28 -8.82
N HIS A 214 -6.54 -9.07 -8.16
CA HIS A 214 -7.28 -7.79 -8.21
C HIS A 214 -6.38 -6.60 -7.86
N ALA A 215 -5.63 -6.70 -6.77
CA ALA A 215 -4.75 -5.62 -6.30
C ALA A 215 -3.67 -5.26 -7.35
N ALA A 216 -3.06 -6.26 -8.00
CA ALA A 216 -2.07 -6.05 -9.05
C ALA A 216 -2.68 -5.33 -10.26
N ALA A 217 -3.86 -5.76 -10.71
CA ALA A 217 -4.59 -5.15 -11.83
C ALA A 217 -4.97 -3.69 -11.53
N VAL A 218 -5.53 -3.41 -10.35
CA VAL A 218 -5.88 -2.05 -9.92
C VAL A 218 -4.62 -1.19 -9.81
N ARG A 219 -3.54 -1.73 -9.26
CA ARG A 219 -2.27 -0.99 -9.16
C ARG A 219 -1.70 -0.67 -10.52
N PHE A 220 -1.69 -1.63 -11.47
CA PHE A 220 -1.25 -1.39 -12.84
C PHE A 220 -2.08 -0.28 -13.49
N LYS A 221 -3.41 -0.36 -13.43
CA LYS A 221 -4.31 0.69 -13.94
C LYS A 221 -3.95 2.07 -13.35
N ASN A 222 -3.80 2.18 -12.02
CA ASN A 222 -3.48 3.43 -11.36
C ASN A 222 -2.08 3.97 -11.70
N SER A 223 -1.17 3.12 -12.13
CA SER A 223 0.16 3.53 -12.60
C SER A 223 0.15 4.05 -14.03
N MET A 224 -0.87 3.68 -14.83
CA MET A 224 -1.06 4.14 -16.21
C MET A 224 -1.79 5.48 -16.32
N GLN A 225 -2.37 5.98 -15.23
CA GLN A 225 -3.03 7.30 -15.10
C GLN A 225 -2.05 8.36 -14.61
#